data_5a801864e4f3f756c6aa0b7dd7439115
#
_entry.id   5a801864e4f3f756c6aa0b7dd7439115
#
_cell.length_a   1.000
_cell.length_b   1.000
_cell.length_c   1.000
_cell.angle_alpha   90.00
_cell.angle_beta   90.00
_cell.angle_gamma   90.00
#
_symmetry.space_group_name_H-M   'P 1'
#
loop_
_entity.id
_entity.type
_entity.pdbx_description
1 polymer ?
#
loop_
_entity_poly.entity_id
_entity_poly.type
_entity_poly.pdbx_seq_one_letter_code
_entity_poly.pdbx_strand_id
1 'polypeptide(L)'
;MFFVFGPSGQMYRGGPENLAHIAAVRRVARPQALRTRGPDVDGTLAPGPAPTPEPAAAPVNLRMQDAVSAYSQAEQGPQLARQPLTEVRDVMTTTALSVAPDMRVNDAWQILAERQVGQAPVVDALGRVIGLLLRADMAPLDLLPEPGAVIKAIELARRPVSEVMVSPVPTVAADTELRRVAAVLLDTGLPGLPVTDEAG
;
A
#
# COMPACT_ATOMS: atom_id res chain seq x y z
N MET A 1 18.11 -6.25 -6.42
CA MET A 1 19.11 -5.38 -5.78
C MET A 1 18.39 -4.16 -5.17
N PHE A 2 18.89 -3.60 -4.06
CA PHE A 2 18.28 -2.41 -3.43
C PHE A 2 19.19 -1.22 -3.59
N PHE A 3 18.58 -0.04 -3.74
CA PHE A 3 19.25 1.24 -3.77
C PHE A 3 18.60 2.16 -2.73
N VAL A 4 19.29 3.23 -2.32
CA VAL A 4 18.69 4.32 -1.54
C VAL A 4 19.04 5.60 -2.25
N PHE A 5 18.00 6.36 -2.58
CA PHE A 5 18.12 7.66 -3.23
C PHE A 5 17.60 8.76 -2.30
N GLY A 6 18.20 9.92 -2.42
CA GLY A 6 17.83 11.15 -1.73
C GLY A 6 18.11 12.36 -2.58
N PRO A 7 17.90 13.58 -2.06
CA PRO A 7 18.12 14.82 -2.78
C PRO A 7 19.56 14.99 -3.28
N SER A 8 20.53 14.32 -2.63
CA SER A 8 21.94 14.32 -3.01
C SER A 8 22.30 13.23 -4.04
N GLY A 9 21.35 12.44 -4.51
CA GLY A 9 21.54 11.33 -5.43
C GLY A 9 21.56 9.96 -4.73
N GLN A 10 22.25 8.99 -5.35
CA GLN A 10 22.35 7.63 -4.81
C GLN A 10 23.25 7.59 -3.57
N MET A 11 22.69 7.13 -2.46
CA MET A 11 23.37 7.03 -1.16
C MET A 11 23.82 5.60 -0.85
N TYR A 12 23.15 4.60 -1.43
CA TYR A 12 23.45 3.18 -1.17
C TYR A 12 23.08 2.29 -2.36
N ARG A 13 23.85 1.19 -2.48
CA ARG A 13 23.59 0.09 -3.42
C ARG A 13 24.01 -1.22 -2.76
N GLY A 14 23.10 -2.17 -2.63
CA GLY A 14 23.44 -3.46 -2.00
C GLY A 14 22.26 -4.35 -1.66
N GLY A 15 22.49 -5.22 -0.67
CA GLY A 15 21.47 -6.12 -0.13
C GLY A 15 20.57 -5.43 0.92
N PRO A 16 19.48 -6.08 1.35
CA PRO A 16 18.57 -5.53 2.35
C PRO A 16 19.20 -5.41 3.74
N GLU A 17 20.25 -6.17 4.03
CA GLU A 17 20.86 -6.32 5.36
C GLU A 17 21.43 -5.01 5.90
N ASN A 18 21.91 -4.15 5.03
CA ASN A 18 22.54 -2.88 5.40
C ASN A 18 21.63 -1.67 5.27
N LEU A 19 20.38 -1.83 4.84
CA LEU A 19 19.42 -0.72 4.73
C LEU A 19 19.11 -0.08 6.08
N ALA A 20 19.11 -0.86 7.16
CA ALA A 20 18.88 -0.38 8.51
C ALA A 20 19.99 0.54 9.06
N HIS A 21 21.19 0.50 8.47
CA HIS A 21 22.34 1.32 8.87
C HIS A 21 22.42 2.65 8.13
N ILE A 22 21.59 2.86 7.12
CA ILE A 22 21.53 4.11 6.39
C ILE A 22 20.67 5.07 7.20
N ALA A 23 21.26 6.20 7.59
CA ALA A 23 20.62 7.19 8.45
C ALA A 23 19.19 7.50 8.00
N ALA A 24 18.29 7.16 8.89
CA ALA A 24 16.91 7.64 8.96
C ALA A 24 16.10 7.56 7.65
N VAL A 25 15.88 6.36 7.13
CA VAL A 25 14.56 6.11 6.55
C VAL A 25 13.59 6.38 7.69
N ARG A 26 12.89 7.50 7.64
CA ARG A 26 11.92 7.91 8.65
C ARG A 26 10.95 6.73 8.80
N ARG A 27 11.00 6.05 9.94
CA ARG A 27 10.01 5.02 10.23
C ARG A 27 8.67 5.74 10.19
N VAL A 28 7.91 5.50 9.15
CA VAL A 28 6.54 5.98 9.05
C VAL A 28 5.85 5.41 10.28
N ALA A 29 5.38 6.30 11.18
CA ALA A 29 4.57 5.88 12.31
C ALA A 29 3.45 5.03 11.70
N ARG A 30 3.45 3.72 11.99
CA ARG A 30 2.38 2.85 11.51
C ARG A 30 1.08 3.51 11.89
N PRO A 31 0.17 3.81 10.96
CA PRO A 31 -1.18 4.12 11.36
C PRO A 31 -1.57 2.96 12.26
N GLN A 32 -1.93 3.24 13.51
CA GLN A 32 -2.38 2.20 14.41
C GLN A 32 -3.52 1.53 13.63
N ALA A 33 -3.25 0.34 13.12
CA ALA A 33 -4.30 -0.48 12.57
C ALA A 33 -5.36 -0.46 13.65
N LEU A 34 -6.52 0.08 13.33
CA LEU A 34 -7.67 0.04 14.21
C LEU A 34 -7.73 -1.41 14.68
N ARG A 35 -7.23 -1.65 15.88
CA ARG A 35 -7.54 -2.88 16.58
C ARG A 35 -9.03 -2.76 16.79
N THR A 36 -9.78 -3.29 15.84
CA THR A 36 -11.12 -3.75 16.11
C THR A 36 -10.94 -4.91 17.07
N ARG A 37 -10.68 -4.55 18.30
CA ARG A 37 -10.95 -5.41 19.42
C ARG A 37 -12.47 -5.43 19.44
N GLY A 38 -13.03 -6.34 18.65
CA GLY A 38 -14.42 -6.70 18.83
C GLY A 38 -14.55 -7.00 20.31
N PRO A 39 -15.57 -6.50 21.00
CA PRO A 39 -15.86 -6.96 22.33
C PRO A 39 -15.92 -8.48 22.22
N ASP A 40 -15.08 -9.17 23.01
CA ASP A 40 -15.27 -10.58 23.26
C ASP A 40 -16.69 -10.72 23.80
N VAL A 41 -17.63 -10.95 22.90
CA VAL A 41 -18.98 -11.36 23.28
C VAL A 41 -18.83 -12.82 23.62
N ASP A 42 -18.26 -13.07 24.79
CA ASP A 42 -18.43 -14.31 25.52
C ASP A 42 -19.86 -14.28 26.07
N GLY A 43 -20.81 -14.21 25.15
CA GLY A 43 -22.23 -14.33 25.39
C GLY A 43 -22.63 -15.73 24.99
N THR A 44 -22.69 -16.61 25.97
CA THR A 44 -23.51 -17.83 25.93
C THR A 44 -24.88 -17.46 25.38
N LEU A 45 -25.05 -17.61 24.06
CA LEU A 45 -26.37 -17.62 23.44
C LEU A 45 -27.09 -18.87 23.96
N ALA A 46 -27.98 -18.66 24.90
CA ALA A 46 -28.97 -19.65 25.23
C ALA A 46 -29.69 -20.10 23.95
N PRO A 47 -29.90 -21.41 23.73
CA PRO A 47 -30.59 -21.88 22.54
C PRO A 47 -32.06 -21.41 22.61
N GLY A 48 -32.37 -20.45 21.71
CA GLY A 48 -33.75 -20.07 21.46
C GLY A 48 -34.53 -21.25 20.84
N PRO A 49 -35.85 -21.31 21.01
CA PRO A 49 -36.63 -22.40 20.47
C PRO A 49 -36.48 -22.45 18.94
N ALA A 50 -36.20 -23.66 18.45
CA ALA A 50 -36.06 -23.93 17.03
C ALA A 50 -37.37 -23.57 16.28
N PRO A 51 -37.28 -22.84 15.16
CA PRO A 51 -38.45 -22.65 14.32
C PRO A 51 -38.85 -23.96 13.69
N THR A 52 -40.11 -24.28 13.85
CA THR A 52 -40.77 -25.46 13.25
C THR A 52 -40.63 -25.37 11.73
N PRO A 53 -40.15 -26.40 11.02
CA PRO A 53 -40.08 -26.37 9.58
C PRO A 53 -41.47 -26.48 8.95
N GLU A 54 -41.93 -25.41 8.34
CA GLU A 54 -43.06 -25.41 7.46
C GLU A 54 -42.68 -26.03 6.10
N PRO A 55 -43.40 -27.04 5.59
CA PRO A 55 -43.03 -27.68 4.33
C PRO A 55 -43.49 -26.82 3.15
N ALA A 56 -42.62 -25.94 2.68
CA ALA A 56 -42.84 -25.30 1.39
C ALA A 56 -42.14 -26.11 0.29
N ALA A 57 -42.96 -26.84 -0.45
CA ALA A 57 -42.55 -27.51 -1.68
C ALA A 57 -42.20 -26.49 -2.73
N ALA A 58 -40.90 -26.37 -3.08
CA ALA A 58 -40.44 -25.68 -4.25
C ALA A 58 -39.34 -26.52 -4.93
N PRO A 59 -39.21 -26.49 -6.27
CA PRO A 59 -38.38 -27.43 -7.03
C PRO A 59 -36.91 -27.21 -6.76
N VAL A 60 -36.35 -28.05 -5.92
CA VAL A 60 -34.96 -27.99 -5.42
C VAL A 60 -33.94 -28.35 -6.46
N ASN A 61 -34.34 -28.95 -7.60
CA ASN A 61 -33.40 -29.60 -8.52
C ASN A 61 -32.56 -28.62 -9.42
N LEU A 62 -33.10 -27.48 -9.79
CA LEU A 62 -32.37 -26.52 -10.66
C LEU A 62 -31.25 -25.82 -9.89
N ARG A 63 -31.51 -25.39 -8.67
CA ARG A 63 -30.49 -24.73 -7.84
C ARG A 63 -29.36 -25.65 -7.38
N MET A 64 -29.66 -26.94 -7.18
CA MET A 64 -28.68 -27.95 -6.81
C MET A 64 -27.75 -28.28 -7.97
N GLN A 65 -28.24 -28.35 -9.20
CA GLN A 65 -27.44 -28.56 -10.42
C GLN A 65 -26.56 -27.37 -10.71
N ASP A 66 -27.06 -26.14 -10.54
CA ASP A 66 -26.26 -24.91 -10.68
C ASP A 66 -25.17 -24.82 -9.62
N ALA A 67 -25.45 -25.20 -8.38
CA ALA A 67 -24.46 -25.25 -7.32
C ALA A 67 -23.38 -26.31 -7.58
N VAL A 68 -23.76 -27.51 -8.02
CA VAL A 68 -22.80 -28.57 -8.35
C VAL A 68 -21.96 -28.17 -9.57
N SER A 69 -22.54 -27.54 -10.59
CA SER A 69 -21.79 -27.05 -11.75
C SER A 69 -20.84 -25.89 -11.37
N ALA A 70 -21.24 -25.00 -10.47
CA ALA A 70 -20.38 -23.95 -9.95
C ALA A 70 -19.22 -24.53 -9.13
N TYR A 71 -19.47 -25.55 -8.32
CA TYR A 71 -18.40 -26.24 -7.57
C TYR A 71 -17.43 -26.98 -8.50
N SER A 72 -17.94 -27.70 -9.51
CA SER A 72 -17.08 -28.40 -10.46
C SER A 72 -16.26 -27.43 -11.34
N GLN A 73 -16.78 -26.25 -11.66
CA GLN A 73 -16.02 -25.18 -12.31
C GLN A 73 -14.96 -24.59 -11.39
N ALA A 74 -15.25 -24.45 -10.08
CA ALA A 74 -14.27 -23.99 -9.11
C ALA A 74 -13.16 -25.02 -8.84
N GLU A 75 -13.47 -26.32 -8.85
CA GLU A 75 -12.47 -27.39 -8.73
C GLU A 75 -11.57 -27.52 -9.95
N GLN A 76 -12.05 -27.16 -11.14
CA GLN A 76 -11.22 -27.15 -12.35
C GLN A 76 -10.15 -26.06 -12.31
N GLY A 77 -10.25 -25.09 -11.37
CA GLY A 77 -9.30 -24.01 -11.18
C GLY A 77 -9.09 -23.15 -12.43
N PRO A 78 -8.32 -22.08 -12.38
CA PRO A 78 -7.95 -21.35 -13.57
C PRO A 78 -7.14 -22.27 -14.48
N GLN A 79 -7.62 -22.49 -15.71
CA GLN A 79 -6.99 -23.38 -16.72
C GLN A 79 -5.57 -22.92 -17.13
N LEU A 80 -5.21 -21.68 -16.78
CA LEU A 80 -3.86 -21.16 -16.92
C LEU A 80 -3.03 -21.62 -15.73
N ALA A 81 -1.97 -22.37 -16.00
CA ALA A 81 -0.99 -22.74 -14.99
C ALA A 81 -0.53 -21.44 -14.28
N ARG A 82 -0.72 -21.39 -12.95
CA ARG A 82 -0.25 -20.26 -12.13
C ARG A 82 1.26 -20.20 -12.26
N GLN A 83 1.78 -19.21 -12.95
CA GLN A 83 3.21 -18.95 -12.94
C GLN A 83 3.59 -18.45 -11.53
N PRO A 84 4.64 -18.99 -10.93
CA PRO A 84 5.11 -18.50 -9.64
C PRO A 84 5.56 -17.05 -9.79
N LEU A 85 4.96 -16.13 -9.02
CA LEU A 85 5.40 -14.75 -8.94
C LEU A 85 6.60 -14.70 -7.99
N THR A 86 7.79 -14.52 -8.50
CA THR A 86 9.04 -14.59 -7.73
C THR A 86 9.79 -13.28 -7.70
N GLU A 87 9.68 -12.48 -8.74
CA GLU A 87 10.42 -11.23 -8.91
C GLU A 87 9.51 -10.00 -8.89
N VAL A 88 10.08 -8.85 -8.62
CA VAL A 88 9.37 -7.56 -8.60
C VAL A 88 8.69 -7.28 -9.94
N ARG A 89 9.35 -7.61 -11.06
CA ARG A 89 8.79 -7.41 -12.41
C ARG A 89 7.46 -8.12 -12.62
N ASP A 90 7.20 -9.22 -11.90
CA ASP A 90 5.98 -10.02 -12.05
C ASP A 90 4.75 -9.33 -11.46
N VAL A 91 4.96 -8.36 -10.55
CA VAL A 91 3.88 -7.70 -9.79
C VAL A 91 3.93 -6.17 -9.84
N MET A 92 5.01 -5.57 -10.38
CA MET A 92 5.17 -4.13 -10.40
C MET A 92 4.16 -3.43 -11.31
N THR A 93 3.81 -2.21 -10.95
CA THR A 93 3.08 -1.31 -11.84
C THR A 93 4.08 -0.67 -12.81
N THR A 94 3.88 -0.88 -14.11
CA THR A 94 4.78 -0.39 -15.16
C THR A 94 4.59 1.08 -15.49
N THR A 95 3.39 1.62 -15.24
CA THR A 95 3.07 3.05 -15.46
C THR A 95 2.87 3.72 -14.10
N ALA A 96 3.96 4.03 -13.43
CA ALA A 96 3.92 4.71 -12.14
C ALA A 96 3.58 6.19 -12.32
N LEU A 97 2.67 6.69 -11.47
CA LEU A 97 2.43 8.12 -11.30
C LEU A 97 3.59 8.69 -10.50
N SER A 98 4.30 9.67 -11.04
CA SER A 98 5.34 10.43 -10.32
C SER A 98 4.93 11.87 -10.10
N VAL A 99 5.51 12.52 -9.08
CA VAL A 99 5.28 13.93 -8.75
C VAL A 99 6.59 14.68 -8.65
N ALA A 100 6.56 16.00 -8.94
CA ALA A 100 7.74 16.85 -8.84
C ALA A 100 7.93 17.36 -7.40
N PRO A 101 9.18 17.59 -6.94
CA PRO A 101 9.46 18.00 -5.56
C PRO A 101 8.98 19.42 -5.22
N ASP A 102 8.85 20.30 -6.20
CA ASP A 102 8.36 21.67 -6.09
C ASP A 102 6.83 21.80 -6.18
N MET A 103 6.14 20.73 -6.57
CA MET A 103 4.69 20.68 -6.60
C MET A 103 4.11 20.96 -5.20
N ARG A 104 2.97 21.66 -5.12
CA ARG A 104 2.29 21.86 -3.84
C ARG A 104 1.61 20.58 -3.36
N VAL A 105 1.61 20.37 -2.06
CA VAL A 105 0.95 19.21 -1.43
C VAL A 105 -0.51 19.07 -1.83
N ASN A 106 -1.26 20.21 -1.93
CA ASN A 106 -2.64 20.18 -2.37
C ASN A 106 -2.82 19.64 -3.79
N ASP A 107 -1.96 20.06 -4.72
CA ASP A 107 -2.03 19.64 -6.11
C ASP A 107 -1.66 18.16 -6.25
N ALA A 108 -0.62 17.73 -5.52
CA ALA A 108 -0.25 16.32 -5.42
C ALA A 108 -1.37 15.46 -4.83
N TRP A 109 -2.05 15.96 -3.78
CA TRP A 109 -3.21 15.29 -3.20
C TRP A 109 -4.32 15.05 -4.21
N GLN A 110 -4.67 16.08 -4.99
CA GLN A 110 -5.71 15.96 -6.02
C GLN A 110 -5.34 14.91 -7.07
N ILE A 111 -4.10 14.95 -7.58
CA ILE A 111 -3.62 13.98 -8.57
C ILE A 111 -3.67 12.55 -8.02
N LEU A 112 -3.19 12.32 -6.79
CA LEU A 112 -3.24 11.01 -6.16
C LEU A 112 -4.67 10.53 -5.93
N ALA A 113 -5.58 11.45 -5.57
CA ALA A 113 -7.00 11.15 -5.36
C ALA A 113 -7.70 10.77 -6.67
N GLU A 114 -7.50 11.53 -7.75
CA GLU A 114 -8.07 11.26 -9.07
C GLU A 114 -7.60 9.91 -9.64
N ARG A 115 -6.34 9.58 -9.42
CA ARG A 115 -5.74 8.31 -9.86
C ARG A 115 -5.97 7.16 -8.88
N GLN A 116 -6.61 7.42 -7.73
CA GLN A 116 -6.88 6.43 -6.67
C GLN A 116 -5.63 5.71 -6.16
N VAL A 117 -4.48 6.40 -6.14
CA VAL A 117 -3.22 5.86 -5.62
C VAL A 117 -2.91 6.38 -4.23
N GLY A 118 -2.33 5.55 -3.38
CA GLY A 118 -1.97 5.87 -2.00
C GLY A 118 -0.58 6.48 -1.83
N GLN A 119 0.28 6.37 -2.85
CA GLN A 119 1.67 6.84 -2.84
C GLN A 119 2.16 7.15 -4.24
N ALA A 120 3.16 8.03 -4.35
CA ALA A 120 3.84 8.32 -5.60
C ALA A 120 5.33 8.58 -5.37
N PRO A 121 6.23 8.08 -6.21
CA PRO A 121 7.63 8.49 -6.21
C PRO A 121 7.75 9.97 -6.55
N VAL A 122 8.64 10.64 -5.83
CA VAL A 122 9.02 12.03 -6.13
C VAL A 122 10.29 11.98 -6.97
N VAL A 123 10.23 12.58 -8.15
CA VAL A 123 11.32 12.54 -9.13
C VAL A 123 11.88 13.95 -9.38
N ASP A 124 13.20 14.03 -9.54
CA ASP A 124 13.88 15.29 -9.90
C ASP A 124 13.72 15.60 -11.40
N ALA A 125 14.30 16.72 -11.81
CA ALA A 125 14.31 17.16 -13.21
C ALA A 125 15.05 16.21 -14.17
N LEU A 126 15.87 15.31 -13.63
CA LEU A 126 16.59 14.29 -14.39
C LEU A 126 15.82 12.95 -14.43
N GLY A 127 14.64 12.89 -13.84
CA GLY A 127 13.82 11.68 -13.77
C GLY A 127 14.23 10.70 -12.68
N ARG A 128 15.14 11.08 -11.76
CA ARG A 128 15.62 10.21 -10.68
C ARG A 128 14.72 10.31 -9.47
N VAL A 129 14.47 9.19 -8.82
CA VAL A 129 13.70 9.15 -7.56
C VAL A 129 14.52 9.78 -6.44
N ILE A 130 13.96 10.79 -5.78
CA ILE A 130 14.57 11.49 -4.63
C ILE A 130 13.80 11.32 -3.34
N GLY A 131 12.57 10.79 -3.43
CA GLY A 131 11.69 10.59 -2.29
C GLY A 131 10.44 9.81 -2.64
N LEU A 132 9.62 9.57 -1.63
CA LEU A 132 8.30 8.94 -1.74
C LEU A 132 7.28 9.81 -1.03
N LEU A 133 6.23 10.18 -1.74
CA LEU A 133 5.10 10.91 -1.16
C LEU A 133 4.00 9.92 -0.80
N LEU A 134 3.57 9.94 0.46
CA LEU A 134 2.47 9.14 0.95
C LEU A 134 1.23 10.01 1.15
N ARG A 135 0.08 9.53 0.71
CA ARG A 135 -1.19 10.23 0.92
C ARG A 135 -1.50 10.41 2.41
N ALA A 136 -1.08 9.48 3.25
CA ALA A 136 -1.24 9.57 4.70
C ALA A 136 -0.48 10.77 5.31
N ASP A 137 0.70 11.12 4.77
CA ASP A 137 1.50 12.23 5.28
C ASP A 137 0.94 13.60 4.87
N MET A 138 0.12 13.63 3.82
CA MET A 138 -0.55 14.85 3.36
C MET A 138 -1.86 15.15 4.13
N ALA A 139 -2.40 14.19 4.87
CA ALA A 139 -3.58 14.34 5.70
C ALA A 139 -3.36 13.60 7.03
N PRO A 140 -2.49 14.12 7.90
CA PRO A 140 -2.22 13.50 9.19
C PRO A 140 -3.51 13.47 10.03
N LEU A 141 -3.70 12.36 10.76
CA LEU A 141 -4.88 12.12 11.61
C LEU A 141 -5.01 13.15 12.76
N ASP A 142 -3.94 13.84 13.09
CA ASP A 142 -3.92 14.91 14.08
C ASP A 142 -4.67 16.18 13.63
N LEU A 143 -5.17 16.20 12.39
CA LEU A 143 -6.09 17.24 11.89
C LEU A 143 -7.55 16.98 12.27
N LEU A 144 -7.83 16.14 13.26
CA LEU A 144 -9.14 16.09 13.91
C LEU A 144 -9.50 17.47 14.50
N PRO A 145 -10.80 17.81 14.65
CA PRO A 145 -11.28 19.17 14.80
C PRO A 145 -10.84 19.84 16.11
N GLU A 146 -9.58 20.17 16.18
CA GLU A 146 -9.03 21.05 17.21
C GLU A 146 -9.08 22.51 16.74
N PRO A 147 -9.24 23.47 17.65
CA PRO A 147 -9.09 24.89 17.34
C PRO A 147 -7.70 25.14 16.71
N GLY A 148 -7.68 25.59 15.46
CA GLY A 148 -6.44 25.81 14.70
C GLY A 148 -6.05 24.72 13.71
N ALA A 149 -6.70 23.56 13.70
CA ALA A 149 -6.44 22.47 12.74
C ALA A 149 -6.60 22.93 11.27
N VAL A 150 -7.56 23.80 11.02
CA VAL A 150 -7.80 24.35 9.68
C VAL A 150 -6.60 25.17 9.17
N ILE A 151 -5.98 25.97 10.06
CA ILE A 151 -4.82 26.80 9.69
C ILE A 151 -3.65 25.90 9.35
N LYS A 152 -3.38 24.90 10.19
CA LYS A 152 -2.31 23.90 9.95
C LYS A 152 -2.52 23.13 8.66
N ALA A 153 -3.77 22.74 8.33
CA ALA A 153 -4.12 22.08 7.10
C ALA A 153 -3.85 22.97 5.87
N ILE A 154 -4.19 24.25 5.94
CA ILE A 154 -3.94 25.22 4.87
C ILE A 154 -2.42 25.43 4.68
N GLU A 155 -1.67 25.53 5.77
CA GLU A 155 -0.22 25.67 5.72
C GLU A 155 0.43 24.42 5.09
N LEU A 156 0.03 23.23 5.51
CA LEU A 156 0.50 21.97 4.95
C LEU A 156 0.18 21.86 3.45
N ALA A 157 -1.04 22.21 3.05
CA ALA A 157 -1.49 22.17 1.66
C ALA A 157 -0.67 23.08 0.72
N ARG A 158 -0.07 24.14 1.24
CA ARG A 158 0.74 25.12 0.50
C ARG A 158 2.21 24.73 0.42
N ARG A 159 2.69 23.81 1.28
CA ARG A 159 4.09 23.38 1.26
C ARG A 159 4.44 22.66 -0.03
N PRO A 160 5.70 22.71 -0.46
CA PRO A 160 6.17 21.87 -1.54
C PRO A 160 6.26 20.39 -1.10
N VAL A 161 6.08 19.48 -2.02
CA VAL A 161 6.18 18.03 -1.80
C VAL A 161 7.52 17.65 -1.15
N SER A 162 8.60 18.32 -1.51
CA SER A 162 9.95 18.08 -0.97
C SER A 162 10.06 18.22 0.55
N GLU A 163 9.17 18.98 1.19
CA GLU A 163 9.15 19.14 2.65
C GLU A 163 8.35 18.04 3.37
N VAL A 164 7.49 17.34 2.65
CA VAL A 164 6.55 16.35 3.22
C VAL A 164 6.91 14.93 2.83
N MET A 165 7.60 14.74 1.71
CA MET A 165 8.01 13.43 1.22
C MET A 165 8.92 12.68 2.19
N VAL A 166 8.87 11.37 2.16
CA VAL A 166 9.85 10.50 2.82
C VAL A 166 11.14 10.52 2.00
N SER A 167 12.23 11.00 2.58
CA SER A 167 13.54 11.02 1.94
C SER A 167 14.64 10.91 3.01
N PRO A 168 15.70 10.12 2.79
CA PRO A 168 15.94 9.25 1.64
C PRO A 168 14.97 8.07 1.56
N VAL A 169 14.77 7.51 0.37
CA VAL A 169 13.85 6.41 0.12
C VAL A 169 14.57 5.18 -0.42
N PRO A 170 14.31 3.98 0.12
CA PRO A 170 14.76 2.74 -0.49
C PRO A 170 13.98 2.47 -1.77
N THR A 171 14.67 2.05 -2.81
CA THR A 171 14.13 1.59 -4.09
C THR A 171 14.61 0.19 -4.38
N VAL A 172 14.03 -0.47 -5.36
CA VAL A 172 14.31 -1.85 -5.68
C VAL A 172 14.43 -2.05 -7.19
N ALA A 173 15.35 -2.95 -7.60
CA ALA A 173 15.45 -3.35 -9.00
C ALA A 173 14.37 -4.36 -9.37
N ALA A 174 13.94 -4.34 -10.64
CA ALA A 174 12.86 -5.18 -11.16
C ALA A 174 13.13 -6.70 -11.08
N ASP A 175 14.40 -7.11 -11.02
CA ASP A 175 14.87 -8.51 -10.91
C ASP A 175 15.00 -8.99 -9.45
N THR A 176 14.60 -8.18 -8.48
CA THR A 176 14.72 -8.53 -7.06
C THR A 176 13.62 -9.51 -6.65
N GLU A 177 13.97 -10.50 -5.83
CA GLU A 177 13.01 -11.45 -5.29
C GLU A 177 11.97 -10.78 -4.38
N LEU A 178 10.70 -11.09 -4.56
CA LEU A 178 9.59 -10.55 -3.78
C LEU A 178 9.73 -10.79 -2.28
N ARG A 179 10.32 -11.92 -1.88
CA ARG A 179 10.56 -12.23 -0.46
C ARG A 179 11.46 -11.20 0.20
N ARG A 180 12.50 -10.74 -0.50
CA ARG A 180 13.43 -9.72 0.01
C ARG A 180 12.75 -8.36 0.11
N VAL A 181 11.90 -8.03 -0.87
CA VAL A 181 11.09 -6.79 -0.83
C VAL A 181 10.14 -6.80 0.35
N ALA A 182 9.45 -7.93 0.59
CA ALA A 182 8.56 -8.07 1.73
C ALA A 182 9.26 -7.83 3.07
N ALA A 183 10.50 -8.34 3.25
CA ALA A 183 11.29 -8.08 4.44
C ALA A 183 11.56 -6.57 4.61
N VAL A 184 11.99 -5.87 3.55
CA VAL A 184 12.26 -4.42 3.60
C VAL A 184 11.00 -3.62 3.90
N LEU A 185 9.84 -3.98 3.32
CA LEU A 185 8.57 -3.32 3.61
C LEU A 185 8.15 -3.48 5.07
N LEU A 186 8.37 -4.66 5.66
CA LEU A 186 8.10 -4.92 7.07
C LEU A 186 9.02 -4.11 7.99
N ASP A 187 10.30 -4.01 7.64
CA ASP A 187 11.30 -3.30 8.44
C ASP A 187 11.11 -1.78 8.37
N THR A 188 10.80 -1.25 7.19
CA THR A 188 10.64 0.19 6.96
C THR A 188 9.23 0.69 7.32
N GLY A 189 8.23 -0.19 7.26
CA GLY A 189 6.83 0.17 7.42
C GLY A 189 6.24 0.93 6.22
N LEU A 190 6.98 1.01 5.10
CA LEU A 190 6.49 1.64 3.87
C LEU A 190 5.43 0.75 3.21
N PRO A 191 4.38 1.34 2.62
CA PRO A 191 3.34 0.58 1.93
C PRO A 191 3.80 0.02 0.57
N GLY A 192 4.89 0.52 0.02
CA GLY A 192 5.50 0.08 -1.22
C GLY A 192 6.83 0.77 -1.47
N LEU A 193 7.60 0.23 -2.41
CA LEU A 193 8.89 0.79 -2.82
C LEU A 193 8.84 1.20 -4.29
N PRO A 194 9.46 2.32 -4.68
CA PRO A 194 9.70 2.64 -6.08
C PRO A 194 10.60 1.57 -6.72
N VAL A 195 10.29 1.20 -7.95
CA VAL A 195 11.13 0.32 -8.77
C VAL A 195 11.97 1.20 -9.68
N THR A 196 13.28 1.05 -9.60
CA THR A 196 14.24 1.86 -10.36
C THR A 196 15.30 0.97 -10.99
N ASP A 197 15.98 1.51 -11.98
CA ASP A 197 17.24 0.98 -12.46
C ASP A 197 18.43 1.52 -11.63
N GLU A 198 19.65 1.31 -12.13
CA GLU A 198 20.86 1.77 -11.44
C GLU A 198 21.04 3.30 -11.48
N ALA A 199 20.34 3.97 -12.39
CA ALA A 199 20.42 5.42 -12.55
C ALA A 199 19.42 6.17 -11.63
N GLY A 200 18.39 5.48 -11.13
CA GLY A 200 17.35 6.00 -10.22
C GLY A 200 16.03 6.17 -10.91
#